data_e3f6ebcdc1fb8c93e5788885c0f538a3
#
_entry.id   e3f6ebcdc1fb8c93e5788885c0f538a3
#
_cell.length_a   1.000
_cell.length_b   1.000
_cell.length_c   1.000
_cell.angle_alpha   90.00
_cell.angle_beta   90.00
_cell.angle_gamma   90.00
#
_symmetry.space_group_name_H-M   'P 1'
#
loop_
_entity.id
_entity.type
_entity.pdbx_description
1 polymer ?
#
loop_
_entity_poly.entity_id
_entity_poly.type
_entity_poly.pdbx_seq_one_letter_code
_entity_poly.pdbx_strand_id
1 'polypeptide(L)'
;MRERTKNAFSFLFLQKGGWLVMTKETKLERDFQSKLIKELKKIFVGCLVMKLDSSYIQGIPDLLILYNNKWATLECKKSAKASKRPNQDYYVGLMNKMSFSRFICPENKEEVLNELQQTFKT
;
A
#
# COMPACT_ATOMS: atom_id res chain seq x y z
N MET A 1 -1.81 1.19 -17.86
CA MET A 1 -1.93 1.23 -17.69
C MET A 1 -2.10 1.49 -17.27
N ARG A 2 -2.07 1.80 -16.93
CA ARG A 2 -2.00 1.98 -16.46
C ARG A 2 -2.31 2.73 -15.77
N GLU A 3 -2.16 3.15 -15.38
CA GLU A 3 -2.11 3.85 -14.87
C GLU A 3 -2.18 4.33 -14.20
N ARG A 4 -2.11 4.67 -13.81
CA ARG A 4 -1.97 4.88 -13.21
C ARG A 4 -2.14 5.73 -13.02
N THR A 5 -1.96 5.96 -13.00
CA THR A 5 -1.91 6.66 -12.99
C THR A 5 -1.89 7.42 -12.96
N LYS A 6 -1.93 8.03 -12.64
CA LYS A 6 -1.74 8.65 -12.74
C LYS A 6 -1.65 9.37 -12.29
N ASN A 7 -1.21 9.74 -11.66
CA ASN A 7 -0.84 10.21 -11.41
C ASN A 7 -0.46 10.91 -11.39
N ALA A 8 -0.12 11.58 -10.98
CA ALA A 8 0.29 11.98 -11.24
C ALA A 8 0.71 12.06 -11.66
N PHE A 9 0.97 11.73 -11.73
CA PHE A 9 1.28 11.53 -12.40
C PHE A 9 1.29 11.49 -12.77
N SER A 10 1.44 11.54 -12.59
CA SER A 10 1.59 11.12 -13.27
C SER A 10 1.58 10.87 -14.02
N PHE A 11 1.55 11.02 -14.25
CA PHE A 11 1.67 10.55 -15.18
C PHE A 11 1.80 10.67 -16.05
N LEU A 12 2.09 11.28 -15.94
CA LEU A 12 2.26 11.26 -17.00
C LEU A 12 2.23 10.54 -17.92
N PHE A 13 1.93 9.99 -18.06
CA PHE A 13 1.94 9.11 -18.99
C PHE A 13 1.73 9.18 -19.87
N LEU A 14 1.83 9.68 -20.08
CA LEU A 14 1.98 9.51 -21.14
C LEU A 14 1.92 9.64 -22.16
N GLN A 15 2.01 10.21 -22.32
CA GLN A 15 2.06 10.28 -23.36
C GLN A 15 2.86 10.14 -24.36
N LYS A 16 3.09 10.50 -24.45
CA LYS A 16 3.89 10.40 -25.53
C LYS A 16 4.85 9.33 -25.37
N GLY A 17 5.11 8.54 -26.21
CA GLY A 17 5.82 7.34 -25.98
C GLY A 17 5.17 6.47 -24.93
N GLY A 18 4.17 6.96 -24.28
CA GLY A 18 3.43 6.21 -23.29
C GLY A 18 4.24 5.75 -22.10
N TRP A 19 5.39 6.35 -21.85
CA TRP A 19 6.20 5.92 -20.72
C TRP A 19 6.06 6.88 -19.56
N LEU A 20 6.24 6.34 -18.38
CA LEU A 20 6.00 7.03 -17.13
C LEU A 20 7.29 7.62 -16.58
N VAL A 21 7.27 8.91 -16.31
CA VAL A 21 8.39 9.57 -15.62
C VAL A 21 8.09 9.53 -14.13
N MET A 22 8.97 8.88 -13.37
CA MET A 22 8.81 8.74 -11.94
C MET A 22 9.17 10.03 -11.22
N THR A 23 8.28 10.54 -10.38
CA THR A 23 8.60 11.64 -9.49
C THR A 23 9.42 11.13 -8.32
N LYS A 24 10.09 12.06 -7.62
CA LYS A 24 10.82 11.71 -6.41
C LYS A 24 9.90 11.08 -5.36
N GLU A 25 8.69 11.64 -5.21
CA GLU A 25 7.72 11.13 -4.25
C GLU A 25 7.29 9.72 -4.59
N THR A 26 7.01 9.45 -5.87
CA THR A 26 6.61 8.11 -6.31
C THR A 26 7.72 7.11 -6.06
N LYS A 27 8.97 7.51 -6.31
CA LYS A 27 10.11 6.62 -6.07
C LYS A 27 10.27 6.32 -4.60
N LEU A 28 10.15 7.31 -3.74
CA LEU A 28 10.26 7.12 -2.29
C LEU A 28 9.18 6.16 -1.78
N GLU A 29 7.96 6.31 -2.27
CA GLU A 29 6.86 5.44 -1.87
C GLU A 29 7.10 4.00 -2.31
N ARG A 30 7.59 3.81 -3.54
CA ARG A 30 7.91 2.47 -4.06
C ARG A 30 9.05 1.81 -3.30
N ASP A 31 10.08 2.58 -2.97
CA ASP A 31 11.21 2.07 -2.21
C ASP A 31 10.76 1.62 -0.83
N PHE A 32 9.92 2.43 -0.18
CA PHE A 32 9.35 2.09 1.12
C PHE A 32 8.53 0.80 1.01
N GLN A 33 7.68 0.70 -0.01
CA GLN A 33 6.83 -0.48 -0.21
C GLN A 33 7.67 -1.74 -0.41
N SER A 34 8.74 -1.65 -1.23
CA SER A 34 9.61 -2.80 -1.48
C SER A 34 10.27 -3.31 -0.21
N LYS A 35 10.76 -2.39 0.62
CA LYS A 35 11.38 -2.77 1.88
C LYS A 35 10.37 -3.35 2.85
N LEU A 36 9.17 -2.78 2.87
CA LEU A 36 8.09 -3.25 3.73
C LEU A 36 7.70 -4.68 3.39
N ILE A 37 7.59 -5.00 2.11
CA ILE A 37 7.24 -6.35 1.69
C ILE A 37 8.26 -7.36 2.22
N LYS A 38 9.55 -7.03 2.11
CA LYS A 38 10.60 -7.92 2.62
C LYS A 38 10.50 -8.10 4.13
N GLU A 39 10.20 -7.02 4.83
CA GLU A 39 10.06 -7.05 6.27
C GLU A 39 8.86 -7.87 6.71
N LEU A 40 7.72 -7.72 6.03
CA LEU A 40 6.53 -8.51 6.31
C LEU A 40 6.79 -10.00 6.17
N LYS A 41 7.54 -10.38 5.14
CA LYS A 41 7.85 -11.80 4.91
C LYS A 41 8.76 -12.37 5.99
N LYS A 42 9.59 -11.54 6.60
CA LYS A 42 10.44 -11.97 7.72
C LYS A 42 9.65 -12.11 9.01
N ILE A 43 8.72 -11.18 9.26
CA ILE A 43 7.93 -11.19 10.49
C ILE A 43 6.88 -12.31 10.45
N PHE A 44 6.19 -12.44 9.34
CA PHE A 44 5.10 -13.42 9.19
C PHE A 44 5.54 -14.52 8.24
N VAL A 45 6.30 -15.44 8.76
CA VAL A 45 6.87 -16.54 7.97
C VAL A 45 5.72 -17.35 7.36
N GLY A 46 5.77 -17.50 6.05
CA GLY A 46 4.72 -18.22 5.33
C GLY A 46 3.58 -17.34 4.83
N CYS A 47 3.61 -16.04 5.09
CA CYS A 47 2.57 -15.15 4.58
C CYS A 47 2.69 -14.98 3.07
N LEU A 48 1.57 -14.64 2.46
CA LEU A 48 1.53 -14.24 1.06
C LEU A 48 1.23 -12.75 0.99
N VAL A 49 2.12 -12.00 0.32
CA VAL A 49 1.91 -10.56 0.13
C VAL A 49 1.64 -10.30 -1.34
N MET A 50 0.51 -9.66 -1.62
CA MET A 50 0.07 -9.38 -2.98
C MET A 50 -0.11 -7.89 -3.16
N LYS A 51 0.24 -7.39 -4.35
CA LYS A 51 -0.03 -6.01 -4.72
C LYS A 51 -1.41 -5.94 -5.38
N LEU A 52 -2.24 -5.04 -4.91
CA LEU A 52 -3.58 -4.86 -5.45
C LEU A 52 -3.56 -3.80 -6.54
N ASP A 53 -4.47 -3.93 -7.48
CA ASP A 53 -4.50 -3.09 -8.68
C ASP A 53 -5.52 -1.96 -8.51
N SER A 54 -5.02 -0.73 -8.28
CA SER A 54 -5.88 0.44 -8.12
C SER A 54 -6.53 0.88 -9.41
N SER A 55 -6.09 0.35 -10.55
CA SER A 55 -6.79 0.64 -11.81
C SER A 55 -8.09 -0.16 -11.91
N TYR A 56 -8.20 -1.25 -11.18
CA TYR A 56 -9.44 -2.02 -11.12
C TYR A 56 -10.41 -1.40 -10.11
N ILE A 57 -9.94 -1.09 -8.91
CA ILE A 57 -10.75 -0.42 -7.88
C ILE A 57 -9.97 0.79 -7.39
N GLN A 58 -10.41 1.99 -7.78
CA GLN A 58 -9.72 3.22 -7.41
C GLN A 58 -9.76 3.41 -5.89
N GLY A 59 -8.58 3.60 -5.30
CA GLY A 59 -8.46 3.83 -3.87
C GLY A 59 -8.25 2.60 -3.03
N ILE A 60 -8.24 1.40 -3.64
CA ILE A 60 -7.97 0.18 -2.89
C ILE A 60 -6.53 0.21 -2.34
N PRO A 61 -6.29 -0.33 -1.13
CA PRO A 61 -4.93 -0.34 -0.57
C PRO A 61 -3.92 -1.08 -1.45
N ASP A 62 -2.65 -0.72 -1.32
CA ASP A 62 -1.57 -1.26 -2.15
C ASP A 62 -1.32 -2.73 -1.95
N LEU A 63 -1.34 -3.20 -0.69
CA LEU A 63 -0.90 -4.54 -0.34
C LEU A 63 -1.99 -5.31 0.36
N LEU A 64 -2.10 -6.60 0.00
CA LEU A 64 -2.93 -7.57 0.73
C LEU A 64 -2.00 -8.61 1.33
N ILE A 65 -2.13 -8.87 2.62
CA ILE A 65 -1.33 -9.86 3.33
C ILE A 65 -2.24 -10.98 3.78
N LEU A 66 -1.93 -12.20 3.38
CA LEU A 66 -2.63 -13.41 3.81
C LEU A 66 -1.72 -14.19 4.73
N TYR A 67 -2.18 -14.47 5.94
CA TYR A 67 -1.38 -15.18 6.92
C TYR A 67 -2.29 -16.14 7.70
N ASN A 68 -2.07 -17.43 7.54
CA ASN A 68 -2.94 -18.46 8.10
C ASN A 68 -4.37 -18.23 7.60
N ASN A 69 -5.33 -18.10 8.49
CA ASN A 69 -6.74 -17.84 8.13
C ASN A 69 -7.12 -16.36 8.26
N LYS A 70 -6.14 -15.49 8.26
CA LYS A 70 -6.36 -14.04 8.47
C LYS A 70 -5.84 -13.24 7.29
N TRP A 71 -6.32 -12.00 7.18
CA TRP A 71 -5.87 -11.10 6.13
C TRP A 71 -5.82 -9.66 6.64
N ALA A 72 -5.00 -8.86 5.97
CA ALA A 72 -4.89 -7.44 6.25
C ALA A 72 -4.52 -6.71 4.96
N THR A 73 -4.81 -5.42 4.91
CA THR A 73 -4.36 -4.57 3.81
C THR A 73 -3.61 -3.37 4.36
N LEU A 74 -2.64 -2.90 3.56
CA LEU A 74 -1.83 -1.74 3.92
C LEU A 74 -1.75 -0.80 2.72
N GLU A 75 -2.00 0.49 2.97
CA GLU A 75 -1.84 1.53 1.97
C GLU A 75 -0.53 2.26 2.28
N CYS A 76 0.45 2.14 1.37
CA CYS A 76 1.78 2.69 1.60
C CYS A 76 1.84 4.16 1.22
N LYS A 77 2.42 4.97 2.08
CA LYS A 77 2.66 6.39 1.85
C LYS A 77 4.12 6.72 2.11
N LYS A 78 4.65 7.70 1.38
CA LYS A 78 6.05 8.10 1.56
C LYS A 78 6.28 8.79 2.90
N SER A 79 5.25 9.41 3.48
CA SER A 79 5.34 10.10 4.75
C SER A 79 3.95 10.28 5.34
N ALA A 80 3.90 10.64 6.62
CA ALA A 80 2.64 10.89 7.31
C ALA A 80 1.88 12.08 6.71
N LYS A 81 2.60 13.00 6.04
CA LYS A 81 2.00 14.20 5.45
C LYS A 81 1.61 14.02 3.98
N ALA A 82 1.88 12.85 3.42
CA ALA A 82 1.56 12.61 2.01
C ALA A 82 0.05 12.71 1.80
N SER A 83 -0.34 13.32 0.69
CA SER A 83 -1.76 13.47 0.37
C SER A 83 -2.38 12.11 0.06
N LYS A 84 -3.67 12.01 0.31
CA LYS A 84 -4.43 10.80 0.02
C LYS A 84 -5.18 11.00 -1.28
N ARG A 85 -5.23 9.94 -2.08
CA ARG A 85 -5.97 9.96 -3.33
C ARG A 85 -7.44 9.66 -3.07
N PRO A 86 -8.32 9.93 -4.06
CA PRO A 86 -9.75 9.66 -3.88
C PRO A 86 -10.00 8.21 -3.46
N ASN A 87 -10.94 8.04 -2.57
CA ASN A 87 -11.44 6.76 -2.07
C ASN A 87 -10.46 5.97 -1.19
N GLN A 88 -9.22 6.45 -0.96
CA GLN A 88 -8.29 5.71 -0.10
C GLN A 88 -8.78 5.65 1.34
N ASP A 89 -9.27 6.76 1.87
CA ASP A 89 -9.84 6.76 3.23
C ASP A 89 -11.02 5.81 3.34
N TYR A 90 -11.85 5.79 2.31
CA TYR A 90 -13.04 4.94 2.31
C TYR A 90 -12.66 3.46 2.38
N TYR A 91 -11.75 3.01 1.51
CA TYR A 91 -11.40 1.59 1.46
C TYR A 91 -10.57 1.13 2.65
N VAL A 92 -9.64 1.97 3.13
CA VAL A 92 -8.91 1.64 4.35
C VAL A 92 -9.89 1.50 5.51
N GLY A 93 -10.84 2.42 5.65
CA GLY A 93 -11.83 2.35 6.70
C GLY A 93 -12.72 1.11 6.60
N LEU A 94 -13.22 0.84 5.40
CA LEU A 94 -14.09 -0.31 5.17
C LEU A 94 -13.38 -1.63 5.47
N MET A 95 -12.16 -1.78 4.95
CA MET A 95 -11.41 -3.01 5.14
C MET A 95 -10.93 -3.19 6.57
N ASN A 96 -10.72 -2.08 7.28
CA ASN A 96 -10.38 -2.17 8.70
C ASN A 96 -11.55 -2.67 9.53
N LYS A 97 -12.77 -2.38 9.12
CA LYS A 97 -13.95 -2.95 9.78
C LYS A 97 -14.09 -4.44 9.52
N MET A 98 -13.66 -4.89 8.34
CA MET A 98 -13.74 -6.32 7.98
C MET A 98 -12.65 -7.13 8.64
N SER A 99 -11.43 -6.60 8.71
CA SER A 99 -10.28 -7.26 9.29
C SER A 99 -9.32 -6.21 9.82
N PHE A 100 -8.22 -5.95 9.09
CA PHE A 100 -7.22 -4.96 9.51
C PHE A 100 -6.79 -4.18 8.28
N SER A 101 -6.83 -2.85 8.35
CA SER A 101 -6.33 -2.01 7.25
C SER A 101 -5.78 -0.70 7.82
N ARG A 102 -4.64 -0.26 7.30
CA ARG A 102 -3.98 0.95 7.77
C ARG A 102 -3.26 1.64 6.63
N PHE A 103 -3.16 2.97 6.76
CA PHE A 103 -2.13 3.72 6.05
C PHE A 103 -0.81 3.46 6.77
N ILE A 104 0.24 3.17 6.02
CA ILE A 104 1.54 2.91 6.62
C ILE A 104 2.61 3.74 5.92
N CYS A 105 3.47 4.37 6.71
CA CYS A 105 4.55 5.22 6.22
C CYS A 105 5.74 5.04 7.16
N PRO A 106 6.91 5.61 6.81
CA PRO A 106 8.07 5.45 7.70
C PRO A 106 7.82 5.89 9.14
N GLU A 107 7.04 6.95 9.34
CA GLU A 107 6.83 7.49 10.68
C GLU A 107 6.00 6.60 11.58
N ASN A 108 5.04 5.83 11.02
CA ASN A 108 4.17 4.98 11.85
C ASN A 108 4.39 3.48 11.62
N LYS A 109 5.42 3.12 10.87
CA LYS A 109 5.64 1.72 10.48
C LYS A 109 5.71 0.78 11.67
N GLU A 110 6.50 1.14 12.69
CA GLU A 110 6.67 0.26 13.85
C GLU A 110 5.36 0.03 14.59
N GLU A 111 4.61 1.09 14.78
CA GLU A 111 3.31 1.00 15.46
C GLU A 111 2.35 0.12 14.69
N VAL A 112 2.25 0.33 13.37
CA VAL A 112 1.34 -0.45 12.53
C VAL A 112 1.73 -1.92 12.51
N LEU A 113 3.03 -2.22 12.39
CA LEU A 113 3.49 -3.60 12.39
C LEU A 113 3.23 -4.29 13.73
N ASN A 114 3.37 -3.57 14.84
CA ASN A 114 3.05 -4.12 16.15
C ASN A 114 1.56 -4.45 16.26
N GLU A 115 0.70 -3.56 15.79
CA GLU A 115 -0.74 -3.80 15.77
C GLU A 115 -1.09 -5.00 14.91
N LEU A 116 -0.46 -5.11 13.74
CA LEU A 116 -0.71 -6.22 12.83
C LEU A 116 -0.28 -7.54 13.44
N GLN A 117 0.86 -7.56 14.11
CA GLN A 117 1.32 -8.78 14.80
C GLN A 117 0.32 -9.23 15.84
N GLN A 118 -0.21 -8.30 16.62
CA GLN A 118 -1.22 -8.65 17.62
C GLN A 118 -2.48 -9.19 16.97
N THR A 119 -2.92 -8.56 15.90
CA THR A 119 -4.11 -9.01 15.18
C THR A 119 -3.92 -10.41 14.60
N PHE A 120 -2.77 -10.67 14.01
CA PHE A 120 -2.52 -11.96 13.37
C PHE A 120 -2.27 -13.10 14.37
N LYS A 121 -1.89 -12.77 15.61
CA LYS A 121 -1.64 -13.79 16.62
C LYS A 121 -2.92 -14.25 17.34
N THR A 122 -3.97 -13.47 17.24
CA THR A 122 -5.22 -13.86 17.85
C THR A 122 -6.09 -14.64 16.88
#